data_861a9b707970298915e58261397cf870
#
_entry.id   861a9b707970298915e58261397cf870
#
_cell.length_a   1.000
_cell.length_b   1.000
_cell.length_c   1.000
_cell.angle_alpha   90.00
_cell.angle_beta   90.00
_cell.angle_gamma   90.00
#
_symmetry.space_group_name_H-M   'P 1'
#
loop_
_entity.id
_entity.type
_entity.pdbx_description
1 polymer ?
#
loop_
_entity_poly.entity_id
_entity_poly.type
_entity_poly.pdbx_seq_one_letter_code
_entity_poly.pdbx_strand_id
1 'polypeptide(L)'
;MTQPDTQPPSRGALAAADVDLNQDEIGELDALLAAIPEPLEPLDAVMLDGFLSGVRVQPQIVDVDDWLPYVFDAGGHRWGEAEPGTEQRRARALVLRRHAAINRSLAERGDFDPLLLEPSKDNVDEQKRAAADPIGAMLSPWVAGFEQAVQLLPALVELDDAQVRAALARIIGGGTERDDAKTRKAKPAATLEQAIEVIVAGVAELYELTLAQRYRVAAVRHAAPKVGRNDPCPCGSGRKFKHCHGGAARS
;
A
#
# COMPACT_ATOMS: atom_id res chain seq x y z
N MET A 1 -35.19 -0.13 21.19
CA MET A 1 -34.34 -0.05 19.99
C MET A 1 -33.48 1.21 20.15
N THR A 2 -32.30 1.06 20.69
CA THR A 2 -31.33 2.14 20.94
C THR A 2 -30.39 2.18 19.74
N GLN A 3 -30.37 3.29 19.01
CA GLN A 3 -29.43 3.52 17.91
C GLN A 3 -28.02 3.62 18.50
N PRO A 4 -26.98 3.06 17.85
CA PRO A 4 -25.61 3.30 18.25
C PRO A 4 -25.24 4.76 17.96
N ASP A 5 -24.81 5.45 18.99
CA ASP A 5 -24.33 6.84 18.97
C ASP A 5 -23.00 6.88 18.20
N THR A 6 -23.06 7.18 16.91
CA THR A 6 -21.89 7.37 16.06
C THR A 6 -21.39 8.81 16.24
N GLN A 7 -20.71 9.07 17.33
CA GLN A 7 -20.07 10.35 17.58
C GLN A 7 -18.89 10.51 16.61
N PRO A 8 -18.81 11.61 15.83
CA PRO A 8 -17.66 11.82 14.94
C PRO A 8 -16.37 11.93 15.74
N PRO A 9 -15.23 11.47 15.20
CA PRO A 9 -13.95 11.52 15.90
C PRO A 9 -13.60 12.96 16.29
N SER A 10 -13.06 13.13 17.49
CA SER A 10 -12.66 14.44 18.01
C SER A 10 -11.56 15.07 17.13
N ARG A 11 -11.52 16.40 17.03
CA ARG A 11 -10.47 17.15 16.29
C ARG A 11 -9.05 16.73 16.66
N GLY A 12 -8.81 16.31 17.92
CA GLY A 12 -7.51 15.80 18.37
C GLY A 12 -7.16 14.42 17.81
N ALA A 13 -8.14 13.55 17.60
CA ALA A 13 -7.92 12.24 16.99
C ALA A 13 -7.62 12.35 15.47
N LEU A 14 -8.22 13.32 14.79
CA LEU A 14 -7.92 13.64 13.39
C LEU A 14 -6.49 14.22 13.25
N ALA A 15 -6.06 15.09 14.17
CA ALA A 15 -4.71 15.66 14.14
C ALA A 15 -3.61 14.62 14.42
N ALA A 16 -3.87 13.62 15.27
CA ALA A 16 -2.92 12.54 15.54
C ALA A 16 -2.81 11.54 14.37
N ALA A 17 -3.86 11.38 13.57
CA ALA A 17 -3.85 10.56 12.35
C ALA A 17 -3.05 11.22 11.21
N ASP A 18 -2.78 12.52 11.30
CA ASP A 18 -2.06 13.30 10.29
C ASP A 18 -0.55 13.36 10.49
N VAL A 19 -0.01 12.77 11.55
CA VAL A 19 1.44 12.72 11.83
C VAL A 19 1.95 11.31 11.64
N ASP A 20 3.14 11.16 11.04
CA ASP A 20 3.81 9.86 10.90
C ASP A 20 4.15 9.25 12.27
N LEU A 21 4.55 7.98 12.27
CA LEU A 21 5.00 7.29 13.48
C LEU A 21 6.29 7.93 13.99
N ASN A 22 6.35 8.16 15.30
CA ASN A 22 7.60 8.52 15.96
C ASN A 22 8.41 7.25 16.31
N GLN A 23 9.64 7.43 16.81
CA GLN A 23 10.55 6.32 17.15
C GLN A 23 9.96 5.34 18.18
N ASP A 24 9.26 5.85 19.20
CA ASP A 24 8.64 4.99 20.22
C ASP A 24 7.50 4.15 19.62
N GLU A 25 6.72 4.74 18.72
CA GLU A 25 5.62 4.06 18.04
C GLU A 25 6.09 3.05 16.99
N ILE A 26 7.24 3.31 16.35
CA ILE A 26 7.90 2.33 15.49
C ILE A 26 8.34 1.12 16.32
N GLY A 27 9.00 1.36 17.46
CA GLY A 27 9.38 0.28 18.38
C GLY A 27 8.19 -0.49 18.94
N GLU A 28 7.09 0.22 19.26
CA GLU A 28 5.83 -0.41 19.70
C GLU A 28 5.25 -1.32 18.59
N LEU A 29 5.21 -0.82 17.36
CA LEU A 29 4.71 -1.58 16.21
C LEU A 29 5.53 -2.85 15.98
N ASP A 30 6.85 -2.74 15.97
CA ASP A 30 7.76 -3.88 15.81
C ASP A 30 7.55 -4.92 16.90
N ALA A 31 7.45 -4.50 18.16
CA ALA A 31 7.17 -5.38 19.28
C ALA A 31 5.79 -6.07 19.19
N LEU A 32 4.76 -5.36 18.74
CA LEU A 32 3.42 -5.92 18.54
C LEU A 32 3.40 -6.97 17.42
N LEU A 33 4.13 -6.74 16.33
CA LEU A 33 4.26 -7.71 15.24
C LEU A 33 5.05 -8.93 15.68
N ALA A 34 6.17 -8.75 16.37
CA ALA A 34 6.99 -9.84 16.90
C ALA A 34 6.27 -10.70 17.97
N ALA A 35 5.25 -10.15 18.64
CA ALA A 35 4.45 -10.86 19.63
C ALA A 35 3.32 -11.71 19.04
N ILE A 36 3.11 -11.65 17.71
CA ILE A 36 2.10 -12.47 17.03
C ILE A 36 2.50 -13.96 17.15
N PRO A 37 1.61 -14.82 17.66
CA PRO A 37 1.97 -16.21 17.95
C PRO A 37 2.03 -17.08 16.67
N GLU A 38 2.89 -18.08 16.68
CA GLU A 38 2.88 -19.15 15.68
C GLU A 38 1.48 -19.81 15.60
N PRO A 39 1.04 -20.30 14.44
CA PRO A 39 1.81 -20.46 13.19
C PRO A 39 1.78 -19.25 12.25
N LEU A 40 1.34 -18.08 12.71
CA LEU A 40 1.30 -16.88 11.88
C LEU A 40 2.72 -16.34 11.64
N GLU A 41 2.95 -15.84 10.43
CA GLU A 41 4.24 -15.30 9.98
C GLU A 41 4.09 -13.80 9.64
N PRO A 42 4.13 -12.91 10.65
CA PRO A 42 3.99 -11.47 10.43
C PRO A 42 5.23 -10.87 9.75
N LEU A 43 5.03 -9.72 9.12
CA LEU A 43 6.13 -8.86 8.69
C LEU A 43 6.78 -8.21 9.92
N ASP A 44 8.09 -7.96 9.87
CA ASP A 44 8.73 -7.00 10.77
C ASP A 44 8.45 -5.55 10.32
N ALA A 45 8.82 -4.57 11.13
CA ALA A 45 8.52 -3.17 10.84
C ALA A 45 9.19 -2.65 9.56
N VAL A 46 10.38 -3.16 9.20
CA VAL A 46 11.10 -2.77 7.97
C VAL A 46 10.45 -3.39 6.74
N MET A 47 10.15 -4.69 6.80
CA MET A 47 9.40 -5.38 5.75
C MET A 47 8.03 -4.75 5.52
N LEU A 48 7.33 -4.43 6.62
CA LEU A 48 6.04 -3.73 6.55
C LEU A 48 6.14 -2.43 5.76
N ASP A 49 7.15 -1.62 6.01
CA ASP A 49 7.31 -0.34 5.33
C ASP A 49 7.50 -0.50 3.82
N GLY A 50 8.32 -1.45 3.41
CA GLY A 50 8.47 -1.85 2.01
C GLY A 50 7.16 -2.36 1.40
N PHE A 51 6.44 -3.22 2.13
CA PHE A 51 5.14 -3.76 1.73
C PHE A 51 4.11 -2.64 1.50
N LEU A 52 3.97 -1.71 2.44
CA LEU A 52 3.06 -0.56 2.32
C LEU A 52 3.40 0.33 1.13
N SER A 53 4.71 0.51 0.85
CA SER A 53 5.18 1.24 -0.34
C SER A 53 4.77 0.52 -1.62
N GLY A 54 4.90 -0.81 -1.68
CA GLY A 54 4.46 -1.64 -2.80
C GLY A 54 2.94 -1.62 -3.01
N VAL A 55 2.14 -1.63 -1.93
CA VAL A 55 0.68 -1.43 -1.99
C VAL A 55 0.35 -0.05 -2.57
N ARG A 56 1.10 0.98 -2.17
CA ARG A 56 0.79 2.36 -2.55
C ARG A 56 1.03 2.66 -4.02
N VAL A 57 2.00 2.02 -4.65
CA VAL A 57 2.32 2.23 -6.06
C VAL A 57 1.46 1.43 -7.04
N GLN A 58 0.48 0.67 -6.56
CA GLN A 58 -0.42 -0.08 -7.43
C GLN A 58 -1.21 0.84 -8.37
N PRO A 59 -1.52 0.42 -9.61
CA PRO A 59 -2.26 1.21 -10.60
C PRO A 59 -3.74 1.39 -10.27
N GLN A 60 -4.22 0.74 -9.22
CA GLN A 60 -5.59 0.83 -8.69
C GLN A 60 -5.56 1.07 -7.18
N ILE A 61 -6.62 1.65 -6.64
CA ILE A 61 -6.80 1.74 -5.20
C ILE A 61 -7.11 0.33 -4.69
N VAL A 62 -6.27 -0.17 -3.79
CA VAL A 62 -6.45 -1.48 -3.15
C VAL A 62 -7.16 -1.26 -1.82
N ASP A 63 -8.24 -2.02 -1.59
CA ASP A 63 -8.97 -1.94 -0.31
C ASP A 63 -8.07 -2.43 0.84
N VAL A 64 -8.22 -1.82 2.02
CA VAL A 64 -7.45 -2.19 3.21
C VAL A 64 -7.66 -3.66 3.58
N ASP A 65 -8.85 -4.18 3.41
CA ASP A 65 -9.18 -5.56 3.76
C ASP A 65 -8.53 -6.59 2.82
N ASP A 66 -8.07 -6.17 1.62
CA ASP A 66 -7.39 -7.04 0.66
C ASP A 66 -5.89 -7.22 0.95
N TRP A 67 -5.23 -6.28 1.64
CA TRP A 67 -3.80 -6.34 1.90
C TRP A 67 -3.42 -6.42 3.39
N LEU A 68 -4.23 -5.86 4.28
CA LEU A 68 -3.88 -5.77 5.70
C LEU A 68 -3.68 -7.14 6.39
N PRO A 69 -4.43 -8.21 6.06
CA PRO A 69 -4.18 -9.53 6.64
C PRO A 69 -2.74 -10.03 6.40
N TYR A 70 -2.14 -9.70 5.26
CA TYR A 70 -0.79 -10.12 4.89
C TYR A 70 0.32 -9.40 5.66
N VAL A 71 0.00 -8.36 6.39
CA VAL A 71 0.90 -7.74 7.36
C VAL A 71 1.09 -8.62 8.59
N PHE A 72 0.03 -9.31 9.01
CA PHE A 72 0.01 -10.11 10.24
C PHE A 72 0.29 -11.59 10.00
N ASP A 73 0.22 -12.02 8.75
CA ASP A 73 0.53 -13.38 8.33
C ASP A 73 0.82 -13.45 6.83
N ALA A 74 1.94 -14.01 6.44
CA ALA A 74 2.33 -14.15 5.04
C ALA A 74 1.30 -14.93 4.18
N GLY A 75 0.54 -15.85 4.79
CA GLY A 75 -0.57 -16.56 4.16
C GLY A 75 -1.89 -15.78 4.12
N GLY A 76 -1.95 -14.58 4.70
CA GLY A 76 -3.15 -13.76 4.76
C GLY A 76 -4.22 -14.28 5.72
N HIS A 77 -3.86 -15.14 6.65
CA HIS A 77 -4.79 -15.60 7.68
C HIS A 77 -5.08 -14.48 8.68
N ARG A 78 -6.24 -14.52 9.28
CA ARG A 78 -6.62 -13.53 10.27
C ARG A 78 -5.85 -13.73 11.57
N TRP A 79 -5.28 -12.66 12.11
CA TRP A 79 -4.74 -12.66 13.45
C TRP A 79 -5.88 -12.59 14.48
N GLY A 80 -6.06 -13.67 15.23
CA GLY A 80 -7.00 -13.75 16.33
C GLY A 80 -8.44 -14.07 15.96
N GLU A 81 -9.32 -13.94 16.94
CA GLU A 81 -10.74 -14.26 16.85
C GLU A 81 -11.55 -13.15 16.13
N ALA A 82 -12.87 -13.37 15.97
CA ALA A 82 -13.77 -12.46 15.26
C ALA A 82 -13.77 -11.02 15.81
N GLU A 83 -13.56 -10.87 17.15
CA GLU A 83 -13.46 -9.57 17.81
C GLU A 83 -11.99 -9.24 18.13
N PRO A 84 -11.38 -8.24 17.48
CA PRO A 84 -9.97 -7.92 17.67
C PRO A 84 -9.69 -7.42 19.10
N GLY A 85 -8.64 -7.95 19.71
CA GLY A 85 -8.11 -7.51 21.01
C GLY A 85 -7.51 -6.10 20.97
N THR A 86 -7.07 -5.61 22.12
CA THR A 86 -6.48 -4.25 22.23
C THR A 86 -5.19 -4.13 21.41
N GLU A 87 -4.32 -5.14 21.46
CA GLU A 87 -3.05 -5.17 20.72
C GLU A 87 -3.27 -5.21 19.22
N GLN A 88 -4.21 -6.02 18.74
CA GLN A 88 -4.58 -6.08 17.33
C GLN A 88 -5.11 -4.74 16.81
N ARG A 89 -6.00 -4.09 17.60
CA ARG A 89 -6.49 -2.75 17.24
C ARG A 89 -5.37 -1.72 17.20
N ARG A 90 -4.44 -1.81 18.15
CA ARG A 90 -3.29 -0.89 18.22
C ARG A 90 -2.34 -1.10 17.05
N ALA A 91 -1.94 -2.34 16.76
CA ALA A 91 -1.10 -2.68 15.60
C ALA A 91 -1.76 -2.21 14.29
N ARG A 92 -3.04 -2.54 14.08
CA ARG A 92 -3.81 -2.06 12.92
C ARG A 92 -3.77 -0.53 12.80
N ALA A 93 -3.96 0.20 13.89
CA ALA A 93 -3.97 1.67 13.88
C ALA A 93 -2.60 2.24 13.47
N LEU A 94 -1.50 1.66 13.99
CA LEU A 94 -0.14 2.06 13.64
C LEU A 94 0.18 1.77 12.16
N VAL A 95 -0.16 0.59 11.67
CA VAL A 95 -0.01 0.20 10.25
C VAL A 95 -0.74 1.16 9.32
N LEU A 96 -2.01 1.45 9.61
CA LEU A 96 -2.81 2.35 8.77
C LEU A 96 -2.29 3.80 8.82
N ARG A 97 -1.77 4.25 9.97
CA ARG A 97 -1.16 5.58 10.08
C ARG A 97 0.12 5.68 9.27
N ARG A 98 1.01 4.66 9.31
CA ARG A 98 2.20 4.62 8.46
C ARG A 98 1.84 4.59 6.97
N HIS A 99 0.88 3.77 6.56
CA HIS A 99 0.38 3.75 5.19
C HIS A 99 -0.13 5.12 4.73
N ALA A 100 -0.89 5.82 5.59
CA ALA A 100 -1.37 7.16 5.29
C ALA A 100 -0.22 8.19 5.19
N ALA A 101 0.81 8.07 6.04
CA ALA A 101 1.99 8.94 6.01
C ALA A 101 2.81 8.78 4.73
N ILE A 102 3.09 7.55 4.29
CA ILE A 102 3.75 7.26 3.01
C ILE A 102 2.96 7.87 1.85
N ASN A 103 1.63 7.64 1.83
CA ASN A 103 0.77 8.20 0.80
C ASN A 103 0.85 9.73 0.73
N ARG A 104 0.78 10.40 1.87
CA ARG A 104 0.83 11.85 1.96
C ARG A 104 2.18 12.37 1.48
N SER A 105 3.27 11.77 1.93
CA SER A 105 4.62 12.17 1.54
C SER A 105 4.84 12.05 0.03
N LEU A 106 4.44 10.94 -0.57
CA LEU A 106 4.51 10.76 -2.03
C LEU A 106 3.62 11.75 -2.79
N ALA A 107 2.41 12.04 -2.28
CA ALA A 107 1.48 12.95 -2.94
C ALA A 107 1.89 14.43 -2.84
N GLU A 108 2.47 14.86 -1.71
CA GLU A 108 2.77 16.26 -1.44
C GLU A 108 4.21 16.63 -1.82
N ARG A 109 5.17 15.72 -1.61
CA ARG A 109 6.59 15.99 -1.78
C ARG A 109 7.23 15.21 -2.93
N GLY A 110 6.59 14.14 -3.40
CA GLY A 110 7.16 13.21 -4.36
C GLY A 110 8.31 12.36 -3.79
N ASP A 111 8.40 12.27 -2.47
CA ASP A 111 9.38 11.47 -1.74
C ASP A 111 8.77 10.86 -0.48
N PHE A 112 9.53 10.01 0.21
CA PHE A 112 9.22 9.51 1.55
C PHE A 112 10.50 9.09 2.26
N ASP A 113 10.45 8.91 3.57
CA ASP A 113 11.56 8.44 4.38
C ASP A 113 11.33 6.95 4.70
N PRO A 114 12.09 6.01 4.08
CA PRO A 114 11.92 4.59 4.32
C PRO A 114 12.36 4.22 5.73
N LEU A 115 11.57 3.36 6.38
CA LEU A 115 11.91 2.83 7.69
C LEU A 115 13.04 1.82 7.56
N LEU A 116 14.19 2.11 8.15
CA LEU A 116 15.33 1.21 8.21
C LEU A 116 15.76 1.06 9.67
N LEU A 117 16.03 -0.17 10.08
CA LEU A 117 16.54 -0.48 11.41
C LEU A 117 17.93 -1.13 11.28
N GLU A 118 18.79 -0.85 12.24
CA GLU A 118 20.07 -1.56 12.30
C GLU A 118 19.84 -3.05 12.56
N PRO A 119 20.65 -3.94 11.94
CA PRO A 119 20.59 -5.37 12.20
C PRO A 119 20.73 -5.68 13.69
N SER A 120 19.94 -6.63 14.18
CA SER A 120 19.94 -7.00 15.60
C SER A 120 21.33 -7.44 16.05
N LYS A 121 21.79 -6.91 17.19
CA LYS A 121 23.06 -7.29 17.80
C LYS A 121 23.03 -8.70 18.42
N ASP A 122 21.83 -9.20 18.67
CA ASP A 122 21.62 -10.51 19.30
C ASP A 122 21.48 -11.63 18.25
N ASN A 123 21.27 -11.30 16.97
CA ASN A 123 21.15 -12.25 15.87
C ASN A 123 22.49 -12.44 15.14
N VAL A 124 23.16 -13.55 15.42
CA VAL A 124 24.48 -13.88 14.85
C VAL A 124 24.46 -13.96 13.32
N ASP A 125 23.38 -14.44 12.72
CA ASP A 125 23.29 -14.60 11.27
C ASP A 125 23.02 -13.27 10.55
N GLU A 126 22.27 -12.36 11.18
CA GLU A 126 22.15 -10.99 10.72
C GLU A 126 23.46 -10.24 10.80
N GLN A 127 24.21 -10.40 11.87
CA GLN A 127 25.52 -9.79 12.02
C GLN A 127 26.53 -10.29 10.99
N LYS A 128 26.53 -11.59 10.67
CA LYS A 128 27.36 -12.12 9.60
C LYS A 128 27.00 -11.54 8.23
N ARG A 129 25.69 -11.40 7.95
CA ARG A 129 25.21 -10.76 6.71
C ARG A 129 25.62 -9.29 6.66
N ALA A 130 25.43 -8.56 7.73
CA ALA A 130 25.81 -7.16 7.84
C ALA A 130 27.34 -6.94 7.71
N ALA A 131 28.17 -7.88 8.18
CA ALA A 131 29.62 -7.83 8.01
C ALA A 131 30.05 -8.10 6.56
N ALA A 132 29.32 -8.93 5.82
CA ALA A 132 29.61 -9.26 4.42
C ALA A 132 29.07 -8.19 3.45
N ASP A 133 27.88 -7.71 3.69
CA ASP A 133 27.18 -6.68 2.90
C ASP A 133 26.36 -5.78 3.82
N PRO A 134 26.91 -4.70 4.34
CA PRO A 134 26.21 -3.79 5.26
C PRO A 134 25.00 -3.11 4.62
N ILE A 135 25.11 -2.73 3.35
CA ILE A 135 24.02 -2.05 2.63
C ILE A 135 22.88 -3.01 2.37
N GLY A 136 23.19 -4.20 1.84
CA GLY A 136 22.18 -5.21 1.59
C GLY A 136 21.50 -5.69 2.87
N ALA A 137 22.23 -5.85 3.97
CA ALA A 137 21.67 -6.27 5.25
C ALA A 137 20.61 -5.29 5.79
N MET A 138 20.79 -3.98 5.56
CA MET A 138 19.82 -2.97 5.98
C MET A 138 18.64 -2.85 5.02
N LEU A 139 18.85 -3.03 3.73
CA LEU A 139 17.82 -2.79 2.71
C LEU A 139 17.02 -4.04 2.33
N SER A 140 17.62 -5.23 2.45
CA SER A 140 16.96 -6.47 2.02
C SER A 140 15.61 -6.73 2.69
N PRO A 141 15.39 -6.48 3.99
CA PRO A 141 14.07 -6.64 4.58
C PRO A 141 13.04 -5.72 3.94
N TRP A 142 13.38 -4.45 3.72
CA TRP A 142 12.51 -3.49 3.08
C TRP A 142 12.16 -3.91 1.64
N VAL A 143 13.17 -4.31 0.86
CA VAL A 143 12.99 -4.79 -0.52
C VAL A 143 12.14 -6.05 -0.55
N ALA A 144 12.34 -6.99 0.38
CA ALA A 144 11.53 -8.21 0.48
C ALA A 144 10.05 -7.89 0.74
N GLY A 145 9.75 -6.94 1.63
CA GLY A 145 8.39 -6.48 1.86
C GLY A 145 7.76 -5.85 0.62
N PHE A 146 8.51 -5.00 -0.10
CA PHE A 146 8.06 -4.42 -1.35
C PHE A 146 7.77 -5.49 -2.42
N GLU A 147 8.67 -6.46 -2.61
CA GLU A 147 8.48 -7.60 -3.51
C GLU A 147 7.24 -8.41 -3.14
N GLN A 148 7.00 -8.66 -1.86
CA GLN A 148 5.82 -9.38 -1.39
C GLN A 148 4.52 -8.66 -1.78
N ALA A 149 4.45 -7.33 -1.62
CA ALA A 149 3.29 -6.55 -2.05
C ALA A 149 3.07 -6.63 -3.57
N VAL A 150 4.14 -6.56 -4.37
CA VAL A 150 4.08 -6.65 -5.83
C VAL A 150 3.64 -8.05 -6.29
N GLN A 151 4.05 -9.10 -5.58
CA GLN A 151 3.61 -10.48 -5.86
C GLN A 151 2.16 -10.73 -5.48
N LEU A 152 1.73 -10.19 -4.33
CA LEU A 152 0.34 -10.26 -3.87
C LEU A 152 -0.61 -9.50 -4.79
N LEU A 153 -0.16 -8.35 -5.30
CA LEU A 153 -0.94 -7.41 -6.09
C LEU A 153 -0.31 -7.29 -7.49
N PRO A 154 -0.57 -8.24 -8.41
CA PRO A 154 0.18 -8.33 -9.67
C PRO A 154 -0.15 -7.23 -10.69
N ALA A 155 -1.17 -6.41 -10.45
CA ALA A 155 -1.62 -5.38 -11.38
C ALA A 155 -0.49 -4.43 -11.83
N LEU A 156 0.51 -4.17 -10.98
CA LEU A 156 1.66 -3.34 -11.32
C LEU A 156 2.59 -4.03 -12.33
N VAL A 157 2.87 -5.33 -12.16
CA VAL A 157 3.72 -6.10 -13.08
C VAL A 157 3.00 -6.46 -14.39
N GLU A 158 1.68 -6.49 -14.39
CA GLU A 158 0.85 -6.73 -15.56
C GLU A 158 0.80 -5.51 -16.49
N LEU A 159 1.24 -4.34 -16.02
CA LEU A 159 1.39 -3.18 -16.88
C LEU A 159 2.49 -3.43 -17.93
N ASP A 160 2.13 -3.41 -19.21
CA ASP A 160 3.11 -3.48 -20.31
C ASP A 160 3.77 -2.10 -20.54
N ASP A 161 4.48 -1.63 -19.51
CA ASP A 161 5.16 -0.35 -19.49
C ASP A 161 6.65 -0.54 -19.17
N ALA A 162 7.50 -0.04 -20.07
CA ALA A 162 8.96 -0.17 -19.93
C ALA A 162 9.52 0.67 -18.76
N GLN A 163 8.90 1.81 -18.44
CA GLN A 163 9.33 2.67 -17.34
C GLN A 163 8.97 2.02 -16.00
N VAL A 164 7.77 1.41 -15.88
CA VAL A 164 7.37 0.64 -14.70
C VAL A 164 8.34 -0.52 -14.47
N ARG A 165 8.66 -1.31 -15.51
CA ARG A 165 9.63 -2.41 -15.39
C ARG A 165 11.04 -1.93 -14.97
N ALA A 166 11.49 -0.79 -15.53
CA ALA A 166 12.79 -0.22 -15.16
C ALA A 166 12.83 0.29 -13.73
N ALA A 167 11.76 0.92 -13.24
CA ALA A 167 11.66 1.39 -11.86
C ALA A 167 11.61 0.21 -10.89
N LEU A 168 10.81 -0.83 -11.17
CA LEU A 168 10.79 -2.07 -10.39
C LEU A 168 12.17 -2.73 -10.31
N ALA A 169 12.87 -2.86 -11.44
CA ALA A 169 14.21 -3.45 -11.48
C ALA A 169 15.22 -2.65 -10.65
N ARG A 170 15.10 -1.33 -10.58
CA ARG A 170 15.96 -0.48 -9.72
C ARG A 170 15.69 -0.70 -8.24
N ILE A 171 14.42 -0.76 -7.83
CA ILE A 171 14.05 -1.00 -6.43
C ILE A 171 14.52 -2.39 -6.01
N ILE A 172 14.18 -3.41 -6.77
CA ILE A 172 14.47 -4.81 -6.45
C ILE A 172 15.98 -5.12 -6.59
N GLY A 173 16.65 -4.50 -7.56
CA GLY A 173 18.10 -4.66 -7.80
C GLY A 173 18.98 -3.64 -7.11
N GLY A 174 18.44 -2.60 -6.51
CA GLY A 174 19.17 -1.42 -6.02
C GLY A 174 20.04 -1.64 -4.79
N GLY A 175 19.98 -2.79 -4.16
CA GLY A 175 20.80 -3.10 -2.98
C GLY A 175 21.68 -4.35 -3.09
N THR A 176 21.43 -5.23 -4.06
CA THR A 176 22.14 -6.50 -4.16
C THR A 176 22.52 -6.84 -5.59
N GLU A 177 23.74 -7.35 -5.79
CA GLU A 177 24.15 -8.02 -7.01
C GLU A 177 23.24 -9.25 -7.25
N ARG A 178 22.11 -9.06 -7.95
CA ARG A 178 21.47 -10.19 -8.62
C ARG A 178 22.13 -10.36 -9.98
N ASP A 179 22.68 -11.54 -10.17
CA ASP A 179 23.50 -12.00 -11.32
C ASP A 179 22.62 -12.20 -12.58
N ASP A 180 21.91 -11.18 -13.01
CA ASP A 180 21.22 -11.18 -14.29
C ASP A 180 22.09 -10.46 -15.33
N ALA A 181 22.71 -11.24 -16.19
CA ALA A 181 23.65 -10.82 -17.22
C ALA A 181 23.13 -9.75 -18.21
N LYS A 182 21.88 -9.35 -18.12
CA LYS A 182 21.25 -8.31 -18.95
C LYS A 182 21.16 -6.93 -18.28
N THR A 183 21.31 -6.83 -16.95
CA THR A 183 21.20 -5.56 -16.19
C THR A 183 22.56 -4.95 -15.82
N ARG A 184 23.66 -5.44 -16.37
CA ARG A 184 25.06 -5.09 -16.06
C ARG A 184 25.50 -3.63 -16.24
N LYS A 185 24.57 -2.65 -16.36
CA LYS A 185 24.95 -1.23 -16.54
C LYS A 185 24.75 -0.33 -15.33
N ALA A 186 24.05 -0.77 -14.29
CA ALA A 186 23.93 0.00 -13.06
C ALA A 186 25.12 -0.32 -12.15
N LYS A 187 25.95 0.69 -11.85
CA LYS A 187 27.01 0.58 -10.84
C LYS A 187 26.30 0.40 -9.48
N PRO A 188 26.66 -0.62 -8.67
CA PRO A 188 26.09 -0.78 -7.34
C PRO A 188 26.27 0.49 -6.53
N ALA A 189 25.31 0.82 -5.66
CA ALA A 189 25.40 1.98 -4.78
C ALA A 189 26.65 1.86 -3.90
N ALA A 190 27.47 2.91 -3.87
CA ALA A 190 28.71 2.89 -3.10
C ALA A 190 28.47 3.20 -1.62
N THR A 191 27.29 3.76 -1.28
CA THR A 191 26.90 4.12 0.10
C THR A 191 25.45 3.75 0.35
N LEU A 192 25.08 3.55 1.63
CA LEU A 192 23.70 3.32 2.03
C LEU A 192 22.78 4.48 1.59
N GLU A 193 23.24 5.71 1.73
CA GLU A 193 22.50 6.90 1.32
C GLU A 193 22.12 6.85 -0.17
N GLN A 194 23.08 6.52 -1.05
CA GLN A 194 22.82 6.35 -2.48
C GLN A 194 21.83 5.21 -2.76
N ALA A 195 21.90 4.12 -2.01
CA ALA A 195 20.97 3.01 -2.17
C ALA A 195 19.55 3.39 -1.74
N ILE A 196 19.41 4.14 -0.66
CA ILE A 196 18.13 4.72 -0.22
C ILE A 196 17.57 5.67 -1.29
N GLU A 197 18.38 6.58 -1.82
CA GLU A 197 17.96 7.48 -2.90
C GLU A 197 17.42 6.73 -4.13
N VAL A 198 18.07 5.63 -4.52
CA VAL A 198 17.62 4.78 -5.64
C VAL A 198 16.23 4.17 -5.36
N ILE A 199 16.02 3.66 -4.15
CA ILE A 199 14.74 3.08 -3.73
C ILE A 199 13.65 4.17 -3.71
N VAL A 200 13.91 5.28 -3.05
CA VAL A 200 12.95 6.40 -2.92
C VAL A 200 12.56 6.95 -4.28
N ALA A 201 13.55 7.22 -5.14
CA ALA A 201 13.31 7.69 -6.50
C ALA A 201 12.51 6.67 -7.34
N GLY A 202 12.81 5.37 -7.18
CA GLY A 202 12.07 4.30 -7.87
C GLY A 202 10.60 4.23 -7.44
N VAL A 203 10.33 4.31 -6.14
CA VAL A 203 8.96 4.32 -5.59
C VAL A 203 8.21 5.58 -6.03
N ALA A 204 8.83 6.75 -5.96
CA ALA A 204 8.23 8.01 -6.41
C ALA A 204 7.88 7.96 -7.91
N GLU A 205 8.79 7.44 -8.75
CA GLU A 205 8.53 7.25 -10.17
C GLU A 205 7.35 6.29 -10.44
N LEU A 206 7.29 5.14 -9.75
CA LEU A 206 6.16 4.22 -9.85
C LEU A 206 4.86 4.88 -9.41
N TYR A 207 4.90 5.66 -8.34
CA TYR A 207 3.74 6.41 -7.86
C TYR A 207 3.17 7.34 -8.93
N GLU A 208 4.02 8.13 -9.60
CA GLU A 208 3.65 9.04 -10.67
C GLU A 208 3.14 8.29 -11.92
N LEU A 209 3.84 7.25 -12.36
CA LEU A 209 3.46 6.45 -13.54
C LEU A 209 2.07 5.79 -13.37
N THR A 210 1.70 5.43 -12.15
CA THR A 210 0.43 4.77 -11.85
C THR A 210 -0.70 5.73 -11.44
N LEU A 211 -0.37 7.00 -11.13
CA LEU A 211 -1.31 7.99 -10.61
C LEU A 211 -2.54 8.16 -11.49
N ALA A 212 -2.33 8.36 -12.80
CA ALA A 212 -3.41 8.57 -13.75
C ALA A 212 -4.35 7.35 -13.88
N GLN A 213 -3.83 6.15 -13.71
CA GLN A 213 -4.62 4.92 -13.77
C GLN A 213 -5.44 4.72 -12.49
N ARG A 214 -4.83 5.02 -11.33
CA ARG A 214 -5.45 4.90 -10.01
C ARG A 214 -6.70 5.75 -9.84
N TYR A 215 -6.72 6.92 -10.46
CA TYR A 215 -7.85 7.85 -10.40
C TYR A 215 -8.70 7.87 -11.67
N ARG A 216 -8.53 6.89 -12.58
CA ARG A 216 -9.45 6.73 -13.70
C ARG A 216 -10.83 6.36 -13.19
N VAL A 217 -11.72 7.33 -13.20
CA VAL A 217 -13.15 7.08 -13.06
C VAL A 217 -13.58 6.33 -14.32
N ALA A 218 -13.88 5.05 -14.21
CA ALA A 218 -14.50 4.30 -15.30
C ALA A 218 -15.81 5.03 -15.63
N ALA A 219 -15.92 5.53 -16.87
CA ALA A 219 -17.16 6.14 -17.32
C ALA A 219 -18.28 5.10 -17.17
N VAL A 220 -19.22 5.35 -16.25
CA VAL A 220 -20.39 4.50 -16.05
C VAL A 220 -21.19 4.56 -17.35
N ARG A 221 -20.98 3.58 -18.21
CA ARG A 221 -21.86 3.37 -19.37
C ARG A 221 -23.14 2.80 -18.81
N HIS A 222 -24.17 3.66 -18.75
CA HIS A 222 -25.50 3.16 -18.47
C HIS A 222 -25.85 2.15 -19.57
N ALA A 223 -25.97 0.88 -19.20
CA ALA A 223 -26.27 -0.22 -20.12
C ALA A 223 -27.66 -0.08 -20.76
N ALA A 224 -28.52 0.79 -20.22
CA ALA A 224 -29.83 1.08 -20.79
C ALA A 224 -29.75 2.34 -21.68
N PRO A 225 -30.16 2.29 -22.93
CA PRO A 225 -30.29 3.48 -23.77
C PRO A 225 -31.21 4.49 -23.07
N LYS A 226 -30.74 5.75 -23.01
CA LYS A 226 -31.58 6.83 -22.45
C LYS A 226 -32.87 6.89 -23.26
N VAL A 227 -34.00 6.61 -22.61
CA VAL A 227 -35.31 6.71 -23.23
C VAL A 227 -35.55 8.17 -23.64
N GLY A 228 -35.70 8.40 -24.92
CA GLY A 228 -35.98 9.73 -25.44
C GLY A 228 -37.29 10.27 -24.93
N ARG A 229 -37.40 11.58 -24.77
CA ARG A 229 -38.62 12.25 -24.25
C ARG A 229 -39.89 11.86 -25.00
N ASN A 230 -39.79 11.55 -26.29
CA ASN A 230 -40.88 11.17 -27.18
C ASN A 230 -41.04 9.65 -27.37
N ASP A 231 -40.15 8.83 -26.86
CA ASP A 231 -40.21 7.38 -26.97
C ASP A 231 -41.33 6.78 -26.14
N PRO A 232 -41.80 5.57 -26.47
CA PRO A 232 -42.75 4.84 -25.64
C PRO A 232 -42.22 4.64 -24.24
N CYS A 233 -43.02 4.86 -23.21
CA CYS A 233 -42.58 4.67 -21.84
C CYS A 233 -42.29 3.19 -21.56
N PRO A 234 -41.13 2.83 -20.98
CA PRO A 234 -40.77 1.43 -20.71
C PRO A 234 -41.64 0.74 -19.68
N CYS A 235 -42.56 1.47 -19.01
CA CYS A 235 -43.55 0.87 -18.10
C CYS A 235 -44.71 0.14 -18.81
N GLY A 236 -44.70 0.09 -20.15
CA GLY A 236 -45.76 -0.60 -20.90
C GLY A 236 -47.09 0.15 -21.01
N SER A 237 -47.21 1.40 -20.53
CA SER A 237 -48.45 2.19 -20.56
C SER A 237 -48.88 2.67 -21.94
N GLY A 238 -48.11 2.46 -22.99
CA GLY A 238 -48.33 2.97 -24.34
C GLY A 238 -48.23 4.48 -24.50
N ARG A 239 -47.95 5.23 -23.42
CA ARG A 239 -47.77 6.69 -23.45
C ARG A 239 -46.35 7.05 -23.75
N LYS A 240 -46.11 8.24 -24.37
CA LYS A 240 -44.76 8.79 -24.51
C LYS A 240 -44.15 9.06 -23.14
N PHE A 241 -42.82 8.82 -23.00
CA PHE A 241 -42.09 8.97 -21.74
C PHE A 241 -42.35 10.31 -21.03
N LYS A 242 -42.36 11.42 -21.77
CA LYS A 242 -42.66 12.78 -21.26
C LYS A 242 -44.08 12.93 -20.63
N HIS A 243 -45.02 12.09 -21.01
CA HIS A 243 -46.40 12.10 -20.50
C HIS A 243 -46.68 10.99 -19.48
N CYS A 244 -45.62 10.25 -19.08
CA CYS A 244 -45.72 9.20 -18.09
C CYS A 244 -44.64 9.43 -17.01
N HIS A 245 -43.49 8.73 -17.04
CA HIS A 245 -42.42 8.84 -16.04
C HIS A 245 -41.48 10.01 -16.28
N GLY A 246 -41.43 10.61 -17.47
CA GLY A 246 -40.63 11.79 -17.78
C GLY A 246 -41.27 13.13 -17.41
N GLY A 247 -42.45 13.14 -16.82
CA GLY A 247 -43.19 14.36 -16.45
C GLY A 247 -43.00 14.84 -15.00
N ALA A 248 -42.24 14.11 -14.18
CA ALA A 248 -42.13 14.35 -12.72
C ALA A 248 -40.90 15.20 -12.33
N ALA A 249 -40.47 16.14 -13.13
CA ALA A 249 -39.39 17.07 -12.77
C ALA A 249 -39.87 18.53 -12.93
N ARG A 250 -40.91 18.92 -12.20
CA ARG A 250 -41.23 20.33 -11.91
C ARG A 250 -41.96 20.39 -10.57
N SER A 251 -41.17 20.50 -9.50
CA SER A 251 -41.55 21.20 -8.27
C SER A 251 -40.29 21.68 -7.61
#